data_1c0ee27e027cb1c233660a76928904e0
#
_entry.id   1c0ee27e027cb1c233660a76928904e0
#
_cell.length_a   1.000
_cell.length_b   1.000
_cell.length_c   1.000
_cell.angle_alpha   90.00
_cell.angle_beta   90.00
_cell.angle_gamma   90.00
#
_symmetry.space_group_name_H-M   'P 1'
#
loop_
_entity.id
_entity.type
_entity.pdbx_description
1 polymer ?
#
loop_
_entity_poly.entity_id
_entity_poly.type
_entity_poly.pdbx_seq_one_letter_code
_entity_poly.pdbx_strand_id
1 'polypeptide(L)'
;RFCKYAGSFRWKRMTISPIPAKCLFGGFFLLFFIQVGLFGRSFVFAEGTGVQEINAQVTNNETLKGVWMSEERAGWMQEISGYVNTGGLAGKDVLLYGQIPALSYYLQMPAAFNPWPDLDSYQIAQMEEDMYKMQERMDADATYRPVVLLEKKYAVYLEAGEDALEALQPTEKERSLIVDNAKLLLIGEFMDAYGYEKTFENEKFVIFE
;
A
#
# COMPACT_ATOMS: atom_id res chain seq x y z
N ARG A 1 33.67 8.90 -19.55
CA ARG A 1 34.88 8.18 -20.01
C ARG A 1 34.66 7.48 -21.35
N PHE A 2 33.48 6.84 -21.58
CA PHE A 2 33.15 6.16 -22.85
C PHE A 2 33.23 7.08 -24.09
N CYS A 3 32.77 8.33 -23.97
CA CYS A 3 32.83 9.31 -25.06
C CYS A 3 34.25 9.76 -25.43
N LYS A 4 35.25 9.55 -24.57
CA LYS A 4 36.66 9.86 -24.87
C LYS A 4 37.36 8.81 -25.74
N TYR A 5 36.82 7.57 -25.74
CA TYR A 5 37.38 6.43 -26.46
C TYR A 5 36.66 6.10 -27.77
N ALA A 6 35.59 6.81 -28.11
CA ALA A 6 34.95 6.71 -29.42
C ALA A 6 35.80 7.50 -30.46
N GLY A 7 37.03 7.07 -30.62
CA GLY A 7 37.86 7.42 -31.77
C GLY A 7 37.25 6.80 -33.03
N SER A 8 37.69 7.25 -34.19
CA SER A 8 37.28 6.72 -35.49
C SER A 8 37.35 5.19 -35.52
N PHE A 9 36.18 4.53 -35.63
CA PHE A 9 36.11 3.08 -35.78
C PHE A 9 36.37 2.72 -37.25
N ARG A 10 37.37 1.90 -37.52
CA ARG A 10 37.74 1.45 -38.86
C ARG A 10 37.14 0.07 -39.11
N TRP A 11 36.10 0.00 -39.96
CA TRP A 11 35.58 -1.28 -40.46
C TRP A 11 35.95 -1.39 -41.95
N LYS A 12 36.82 -2.35 -42.25
CA LYS A 12 37.38 -2.54 -43.60
C LYS A 12 38.00 -1.26 -44.15
N ARG A 13 37.42 -0.67 -45.19
CA ARG A 13 37.90 0.58 -45.82
C ARG A 13 37.16 1.85 -45.42
N MET A 14 36.17 1.74 -44.56
CA MET A 14 35.38 2.89 -44.11
C MET A 14 35.83 3.38 -42.73
N THR A 15 36.15 4.66 -42.67
CA THR A 15 36.40 5.35 -41.38
C THR A 15 35.13 6.06 -40.97
N ILE A 16 34.48 5.56 -39.89
CA ILE A 16 33.26 6.15 -39.37
C ILE A 16 33.66 7.31 -38.44
N SER A 17 33.21 8.51 -38.75
CA SER A 17 33.39 9.68 -37.87
C SER A 17 32.76 9.42 -36.50
N PRO A 18 33.34 9.89 -35.38
CA PRO A 18 32.75 9.75 -34.05
C PRO A 18 31.46 10.55 -33.88
N ILE A 19 31.18 11.54 -34.74
CA ILE A 19 29.99 12.39 -34.65
C ILE A 19 28.67 11.60 -34.84
N PRO A 20 28.50 10.79 -35.92
CA PRO A 20 27.30 9.98 -36.10
C PRO A 20 27.07 9.00 -34.97
N ALA A 21 28.13 8.39 -34.44
CA ALA A 21 28.01 7.48 -33.30
C ALA A 21 27.52 8.19 -32.01
N LYS A 22 28.01 9.41 -31.77
CA LYS A 22 27.56 10.25 -30.65
C LYS A 22 26.10 10.69 -30.81
N CYS A 23 25.71 11.09 -32.02
CA CYS A 23 24.31 11.45 -32.31
C CYS A 23 23.36 10.27 -32.15
N LEU A 24 23.78 9.08 -32.61
CA LEU A 24 22.99 7.86 -32.49
C LEU A 24 22.81 7.43 -31.01
N PHE A 25 23.90 7.54 -30.24
CA PHE A 25 23.87 7.26 -28.80
C PHE A 25 23.02 8.29 -28.03
N GLY A 26 23.19 9.58 -28.35
CA GLY A 26 22.37 10.66 -27.78
C GLY A 26 20.88 10.51 -28.12
N GLY A 27 20.55 10.16 -29.37
CA GLY A 27 19.20 9.87 -29.83
C GLY A 27 18.60 8.66 -29.10
N PHE A 28 19.37 7.59 -28.92
CA PHE A 28 18.94 6.42 -28.17
C PHE A 28 18.62 6.76 -26.70
N PHE A 29 19.50 7.51 -26.04
CA PHE A 29 19.24 7.96 -24.67
C PHE A 29 18.01 8.86 -24.59
N LEU A 30 17.85 9.79 -25.51
CA LEU A 30 16.68 10.66 -25.54
C LEU A 30 15.38 9.85 -25.69
N LEU A 31 15.34 8.89 -26.62
CA LEU A 31 14.21 7.99 -26.81
C LEU A 31 13.94 7.16 -25.56
N PHE A 32 14.99 6.65 -24.91
CA PHE A 32 14.87 5.90 -23.66
C PHE A 32 14.25 6.76 -22.55
N PHE A 33 14.72 7.99 -22.36
CA PHE A 33 14.15 8.90 -21.36
C PHE A 33 12.69 9.27 -21.67
N ILE A 34 12.36 9.50 -22.94
CA ILE A 34 10.97 9.75 -23.34
C ILE A 34 10.11 8.52 -23.04
N GLN A 35 10.58 7.33 -23.39
CA GLN A 35 9.85 6.08 -23.13
C GLN A 35 9.67 5.83 -21.64
N VAL A 36 10.70 6.03 -20.81
CA VAL A 36 10.60 5.89 -19.35
C VAL A 36 9.65 6.92 -18.76
N GLY A 37 9.69 8.17 -19.23
CA GLY A 37 8.77 9.21 -18.80
C GLY A 37 7.32 8.93 -19.16
N LEU A 38 7.06 8.47 -20.39
CA LEU A 38 5.72 8.06 -20.84
C LEU A 38 5.23 6.82 -20.06
N PHE A 39 6.10 5.83 -19.84
CA PHE A 39 5.78 4.66 -19.05
C PHE A 39 5.46 5.04 -17.60
N GLY A 40 6.31 5.87 -16.95
CA GLY A 40 6.09 6.32 -15.57
C GLY A 40 4.80 7.14 -15.40
N ARG A 41 4.36 7.86 -16.45
CA ARG A 41 3.07 8.57 -16.45
C ARG A 41 1.88 7.60 -16.61
N SER A 42 2.08 6.53 -17.37
CA SER A 42 1.01 5.56 -17.70
C SER A 42 0.93 4.40 -16.71
N PHE A 43 1.95 4.23 -15.89
CA PHE A 43 2.08 3.10 -14.96
C PHE A 43 2.40 3.61 -13.56
N VAL A 44 1.35 3.95 -12.84
CA VAL A 44 1.49 4.32 -11.42
C VAL A 44 1.43 3.07 -10.58
N PHE A 45 2.45 2.85 -9.76
CA PHE A 45 2.53 1.68 -8.88
C PHE A 45 1.27 1.58 -8.00
N ALA A 46 0.66 0.41 -8.01
CA ALA A 46 -0.56 0.06 -7.27
C ALA A 46 -1.85 0.80 -7.69
N GLU A 47 -1.85 1.57 -8.79
CA GLU A 47 -3.07 2.20 -9.34
C GLU A 47 -3.76 1.33 -10.41
N GLY A 48 -3.30 0.09 -10.62
CA GLY A 48 -3.82 -0.80 -11.67
C GLY A 48 -3.09 -0.66 -13.01
N THR A 49 -3.66 -1.24 -14.06
CA THR A 49 -3.10 -1.22 -15.41
C THR A 49 -3.81 -0.18 -16.28
N GLY A 50 -3.05 0.63 -17.00
CA GLY A 50 -3.57 1.62 -17.93
C GLY A 50 -3.19 3.04 -17.57
N VAL A 51 -3.68 4.01 -18.35
CA VAL A 51 -3.49 5.43 -18.08
C VAL A 51 -4.44 5.83 -16.96
N GLN A 52 -3.91 6.10 -15.79
CA GLN A 52 -4.65 6.62 -14.66
C GLN A 52 -4.65 8.15 -14.70
N GLU A 53 -5.81 8.74 -14.54
CA GLU A 53 -5.91 10.19 -14.36
C GLU A 53 -5.58 10.54 -12.91
N ILE A 54 -4.35 11.01 -12.69
CA ILE A 54 -3.90 11.48 -11.38
C ILE A 54 -4.23 12.97 -11.29
N ASN A 55 -5.45 13.28 -10.89
CA ASN A 55 -6.04 14.61 -10.95
C ASN A 55 -6.70 15.06 -9.65
N ALA A 56 -6.69 14.22 -8.61
CA ALA A 56 -7.33 14.51 -7.34
C ALA A 56 -6.34 14.58 -6.17
N GLN A 57 -6.69 15.31 -5.13
CA GLN A 57 -5.96 15.42 -3.88
C GLN A 57 -6.91 15.23 -2.69
N VAL A 58 -6.38 14.71 -1.59
CA VAL A 58 -7.08 14.65 -0.31
C VAL A 58 -6.96 16.01 0.36
N THR A 59 -8.09 16.61 0.73
CA THR A 59 -8.12 18.00 1.26
C THR A 59 -8.17 18.07 2.79
N ASN A 60 -8.60 17.00 3.45
CA ASN A 60 -8.77 16.91 4.90
C ASN A 60 -7.65 16.12 5.61
N ASN A 61 -6.49 15.99 4.96
CA ASN A 61 -5.33 15.27 5.50
C ASN A 61 -4.04 16.03 5.18
N GLU A 62 -3.43 16.61 6.21
CA GLU A 62 -2.20 17.40 6.07
C GLU A 62 -0.99 16.57 5.61
N THR A 63 -0.94 15.28 5.98
CA THR A 63 0.15 14.39 5.58
C THR A 63 0.13 14.10 4.09
N LEU A 64 -1.06 14.11 3.48
CA LEU A 64 -1.26 13.90 2.04
C LEU A 64 -1.29 15.19 1.23
N LYS A 65 -1.03 16.33 1.84
CA LYS A 65 -1.00 17.62 1.16
C LYS A 65 -0.01 17.65 0.01
N GLY A 66 -0.50 17.98 -1.18
CA GLY A 66 0.30 18.02 -2.41
C GLY A 66 0.53 16.65 -3.06
N VAL A 67 0.01 15.57 -2.50
CA VAL A 67 0.02 14.24 -3.13
C VAL A 67 -1.15 14.14 -4.09
N TRP A 68 -0.85 13.87 -5.36
CA TRP A 68 -1.84 13.65 -6.41
C TRP A 68 -2.08 12.16 -6.58
N MET A 69 -3.34 11.77 -6.74
CA MET A 69 -3.76 10.38 -6.92
C MET A 69 -5.01 10.30 -7.82
N SER A 70 -5.48 9.10 -8.11
CA SER A 70 -6.76 8.92 -8.80
C SER A 70 -7.92 9.46 -7.95
N GLU A 71 -9.01 9.89 -8.60
CA GLU A 71 -10.20 10.41 -7.93
C GLU A 71 -10.81 9.38 -6.96
N GLU A 72 -10.88 8.13 -7.39
CA GLU A 72 -11.35 7.00 -6.57
C GLU A 72 -10.53 6.86 -5.28
N ARG A 73 -9.22 6.85 -5.40
CA ARG A 73 -8.31 6.72 -4.25
C ARG A 73 -8.35 7.94 -3.33
N ALA A 74 -8.45 9.13 -3.90
CA ALA A 74 -8.62 10.34 -3.13
C ALA A 74 -9.93 10.32 -2.33
N GLY A 75 -11.02 9.80 -2.93
CA GLY A 75 -12.29 9.59 -2.25
C GLY A 75 -12.15 8.70 -1.02
N TRP A 76 -11.60 7.50 -1.18
CA TRP A 76 -11.38 6.57 -0.05
C TRP A 76 -10.53 7.17 1.06
N MET A 77 -9.46 7.85 0.68
CA MET A 77 -8.55 8.48 1.65
C MET A 77 -9.20 9.69 2.34
N GLN A 78 -10.05 10.43 1.65
CA GLN A 78 -10.77 11.55 2.24
C GLN A 78 -11.82 11.10 3.25
N GLU A 79 -12.55 10.03 2.96
CA GLU A 79 -13.55 9.44 3.86
C GLU A 79 -12.90 8.93 5.14
N ILE A 80 -11.86 8.07 5.02
CA ILE A 80 -11.19 7.52 6.20
C ILE A 80 -10.48 8.59 7.03
N SER A 81 -9.85 9.59 6.38
CA SER A 81 -9.22 10.71 7.08
C SER A 81 -10.26 11.55 7.82
N GLY A 82 -11.43 11.77 7.21
CA GLY A 82 -12.55 12.45 7.84
C GLY A 82 -13.03 11.72 9.09
N TYR A 83 -13.20 10.39 8.99
CA TYR A 83 -13.60 9.57 10.12
C TYR A 83 -12.58 9.62 11.28
N VAL A 84 -11.30 9.40 10.98
CA VAL A 84 -10.21 9.43 11.97
C VAL A 84 -10.13 10.79 12.68
N ASN A 85 -10.25 11.89 11.92
CA ASN A 85 -10.19 13.25 12.48
C ASN A 85 -11.42 13.55 13.36
N THR A 86 -12.62 13.24 12.92
CA THR A 86 -13.86 13.51 13.69
C THR A 86 -14.02 12.57 14.89
N GLY A 87 -13.56 11.33 14.78
CA GLY A 87 -13.55 10.34 15.85
C GLY A 87 -12.45 10.53 16.89
N GLY A 88 -11.51 11.46 16.65
CA GLY A 88 -10.37 11.68 17.54
C GLY A 88 -9.43 10.47 17.64
N LEU A 89 -9.31 9.70 16.54
CA LEU A 89 -8.49 8.49 16.49
C LEU A 89 -7.01 8.78 16.18
N ALA A 90 -6.68 9.97 15.71
CA ALA A 90 -5.30 10.38 15.48
C ALA A 90 -4.48 10.27 16.78
N GLY A 91 -3.32 9.64 16.69
CA GLY A 91 -2.44 9.34 17.83
C GLY A 91 -2.78 8.06 18.59
N LYS A 92 -3.93 7.41 18.36
CA LYS A 92 -4.19 6.06 18.87
C LYS A 92 -3.36 5.05 18.09
N ASP A 93 -2.90 4.00 18.76
CA ASP A 93 -2.22 2.89 18.11
C ASP A 93 -3.21 2.16 17.18
N VAL A 94 -2.71 1.70 16.03
CA VAL A 94 -3.51 0.96 15.04
C VAL A 94 -2.87 -0.37 14.66
N LEU A 95 -3.67 -1.43 14.65
CA LEU A 95 -3.34 -2.70 14.04
C LEU A 95 -3.80 -2.65 12.59
N LEU A 96 -2.87 -2.74 11.67
CA LEU A 96 -3.15 -2.71 10.22
C LEU A 96 -3.06 -4.13 9.64
N TYR A 97 -3.96 -4.47 8.72
CA TYR A 97 -3.79 -5.69 7.92
C TYR A 97 -4.23 -5.50 6.48
N GLY A 98 -3.38 -5.98 5.56
CA GLY A 98 -3.51 -5.84 4.13
C GLY A 98 -2.33 -5.09 3.52
N GLN A 99 -2.43 -4.75 2.24
CA GLN A 99 -1.39 -4.03 1.51
C GLN A 99 -1.48 -2.50 1.76
N ILE A 100 -1.56 -2.12 3.02
CA ILE A 100 -1.86 -0.76 3.48
C ILE A 100 -0.88 -0.20 4.52
N PRO A 101 0.44 -0.56 4.49
CA PRO A 101 1.37 -0.20 5.57
C PRO A 101 1.55 1.31 5.75
N ALA A 102 1.34 2.10 4.69
CA ALA A 102 1.50 3.54 4.74
C ALA A 102 0.36 4.26 5.47
N LEU A 103 -0.78 3.59 5.75
CA LEU A 103 -1.93 4.23 6.39
C LEU A 103 -1.62 4.68 7.83
N SER A 104 -0.78 3.95 8.58
CA SER A 104 -0.34 4.38 9.91
C SER A 104 0.26 5.79 9.86
N TYR A 105 1.11 6.05 8.88
CA TYR A 105 1.73 7.36 8.68
C TYR A 105 0.71 8.40 8.17
N TYR A 106 -0.08 8.05 7.15
CA TYR A 106 -1.04 9.00 6.56
C TYR A 106 -2.15 9.41 7.52
N LEU A 107 -2.61 8.50 8.37
CA LEU A 107 -3.65 8.77 9.35
C LEU A 107 -3.10 9.26 10.71
N GLN A 108 -1.77 9.37 10.83
CA GLN A 108 -1.10 9.75 12.08
C GLN A 108 -1.46 8.81 13.25
N MET A 109 -1.62 7.53 12.95
CA MET A 109 -1.93 6.48 13.92
C MET A 109 -0.71 5.56 14.02
N PRO A 110 0.04 5.56 15.13
CA PRO A 110 1.20 4.69 15.31
C PRO A 110 0.79 3.22 15.15
N ALA A 111 1.60 2.43 14.46
CA ALA A 111 1.33 0.99 14.36
C ALA A 111 1.52 0.33 15.73
N ALA A 112 0.53 -0.48 16.17
CA ALA A 112 0.55 -1.18 17.45
C ALA A 112 1.73 -2.17 17.55
N PHE A 113 2.13 -2.71 16.40
CA PHE A 113 3.34 -3.52 16.21
C PHE A 113 3.86 -3.33 14.77
N ASN A 114 4.16 -4.38 14.00
CA ASN A 114 4.59 -4.24 12.61
C ASN A 114 3.52 -3.54 11.76
N PRO A 115 3.85 -2.45 11.04
CA PRO A 115 2.87 -1.76 10.19
C PRO A 115 2.47 -2.55 8.94
N TRP A 116 3.16 -3.64 8.62
CA TRP A 116 2.87 -4.51 7.49
C TRP A 116 2.89 -6.00 7.88
N PRO A 117 1.93 -6.47 8.68
CA PRO A 117 1.92 -7.87 9.14
C PRO A 117 1.66 -8.87 8.01
N ASP A 118 1.01 -8.45 6.94
CA ASP A 118 0.74 -9.26 5.74
C ASP A 118 2.00 -9.67 4.95
N LEU A 119 3.15 -9.04 5.24
CA LEU A 119 4.40 -9.31 4.54
C LEU A 119 4.91 -10.74 4.84
N ASP A 120 5.32 -11.49 3.80
CA ASP A 120 5.82 -12.86 3.93
C ASP A 120 7.02 -13.00 4.87
N SER A 121 7.88 -11.97 4.91
CA SER A 121 9.06 -11.96 5.78
C SER A 121 8.74 -11.78 7.26
N TYR A 122 7.55 -11.31 7.61
CA TYR A 122 7.08 -11.22 8.99
C TYR A 122 6.40 -12.53 9.36
N GLN A 123 7.10 -13.38 10.11
CA GLN A 123 6.66 -14.72 10.45
C GLN A 123 5.49 -14.72 11.42
N ILE A 124 4.62 -15.74 11.36
CA ILE A 124 3.47 -15.87 12.25
C ILE A 124 3.88 -15.91 13.72
N ALA A 125 4.93 -16.64 14.07
CA ALA A 125 5.43 -16.71 15.45
C ALA A 125 5.87 -15.33 15.99
N GLN A 126 6.40 -14.47 15.12
CA GLN A 126 6.72 -13.10 15.50
C GLN A 126 5.46 -12.26 15.72
N MET A 127 4.46 -12.45 14.88
CA MET A 127 3.17 -11.78 15.03
C MET A 127 2.46 -12.19 16.31
N GLU A 128 2.47 -13.49 16.67
CA GLU A 128 1.94 -14.01 17.93
C GLU A 128 2.62 -13.36 19.14
N GLU A 129 3.96 -13.25 19.11
CA GLU A 129 4.72 -12.59 20.17
C GLU A 129 4.38 -11.10 20.30
N ASP A 130 4.29 -10.38 19.18
CA ASP A 130 3.98 -8.96 19.18
C ASP A 130 2.53 -8.70 19.60
N MET A 131 1.58 -9.54 19.17
CA MET A 131 0.19 -9.50 19.64
C MET A 131 0.07 -9.80 21.13
N TYR A 132 0.82 -10.78 21.64
CA TYR A 132 0.83 -11.07 23.07
C TYR A 132 1.30 -9.86 23.90
N LYS A 133 2.37 -9.17 23.46
CA LYS A 133 2.84 -7.94 24.13
C LYS A 133 1.80 -6.80 24.08
N MET A 134 1.09 -6.70 22.96
CA MET A 134 0.00 -5.74 22.83
C MET A 134 -1.16 -6.07 23.78
N GLN A 135 -1.54 -7.34 23.91
CA GLN A 135 -2.56 -7.81 24.86
C GLN A 135 -2.14 -7.58 26.32
N GLU A 136 -0.89 -7.90 26.68
CA GLU A 136 -0.38 -7.58 28.03
C GLU A 136 -0.50 -6.08 28.35
N ARG A 137 -0.25 -5.22 27.36
CA ARG A 137 -0.42 -3.77 27.54
C ARG A 137 -1.90 -3.38 27.70
N MET A 138 -2.81 -4.03 26.96
CA MET A 138 -4.25 -3.81 27.11
C MET A 138 -4.75 -4.24 28.49
N ASP A 139 -4.25 -5.37 28.99
CA ASP A 139 -4.61 -5.90 30.31
C ASP A 139 -4.06 -5.03 31.47
N ALA A 140 -2.89 -4.42 31.25
CA ALA A 140 -2.26 -3.55 32.23
C ALA A 140 -2.85 -2.12 32.24
N ASP A 141 -3.39 -1.64 31.11
CA ASP A 141 -3.95 -0.31 30.94
C ASP A 141 -5.29 -0.37 30.22
N ALA A 142 -6.37 -0.29 30.99
CA ALA A 142 -7.74 -0.33 30.47
C ALA A 142 -8.09 0.81 29.50
N THR A 143 -7.24 1.85 29.43
CA THR A 143 -7.39 2.97 28.48
C THR A 143 -6.69 2.71 27.15
N TYR A 144 -5.79 1.75 27.12
CA TYR A 144 -5.08 1.35 25.92
C TYR A 144 -5.90 0.33 25.14
N ARG A 145 -6.42 0.74 24.01
CA ARG A 145 -7.12 -0.12 23.07
C ARG A 145 -6.76 0.31 21.65
N PRO A 146 -5.94 -0.44 20.92
CA PRO A 146 -5.59 -0.11 19.54
C PRO A 146 -6.81 -0.23 18.64
N VAL A 147 -6.87 0.60 17.63
CA VAL A 147 -7.88 0.50 16.56
C VAL A 147 -7.46 -0.60 15.60
N VAL A 148 -8.37 -1.39 15.08
CA VAL A 148 -8.08 -2.37 14.02
C VAL A 148 -8.54 -1.78 12.68
N LEU A 149 -7.64 -1.70 11.71
CA LEU A 149 -7.91 -1.21 10.36
C LEU A 149 -7.52 -2.28 9.34
N LEU A 150 -8.50 -2.77 8.62
CA LEU A 150 -8.33 -3.81 7.62
C LEU A 150 -8.66 -3.28 6.22
N GLU A 151 -7.96 -3.80 5.21
CA GLU A 151 -8.45 -3.68 3.84
C GLU A 151 -9.74 -4.48 3.69
N LYS A 152 -10.76 -3.92 3.04
CA LYS A 152 -12.14 -4.44 3.03
C LYS A 152 -12.27 -5.92 2.71
N LYS A 153 -11.50 -6.42 1.75
CA LYS A 153 -11.54 -7.83 1.36
C LYS A 153 -11.18 -8.79 2.51
N TYR A 154 -10.27 -8.40 3.40
CA TYR A 154 -9.92 -9.19 4.58
C TYR A 154 -11.01 -9.11 5.65
N ALA A 155 -11.58 -7.93 5.86
CA ALA A 155 -12.69 -7.75 6.79
C ALA A 155 -13.92 -8.57 6.38
N VAL A 156 -14.30 -8.53 5.11
CA VAL A 156 -15.42 -9.30 4.55
C VAL A 156 -15.23 -10.80 4.74
N TYR A 157 -14.00 -11.29 4.52
CA TYR A 157 -13.70 -12.71 4.77
C TYR A 157 -13.84 -13.09 6.26
N LEU A 158 -13.33 -12.27 7.16
CA LEU A 158 -13.46 -12.52 8.60
C LEU A 158 -14.92 -12.48 9.08
N GLU A 159 -15.72 -11.53 8.59
CA GLU A 159 -17.11 -11.34 9.01
C GLU A 159 -18.07 -12.40 8.43
N ALA A 160 -17.91 -12.79 7.19
CA ALA A 160 -18.91 -13.55 6.45
C ALA A 160 -18.35 -14.72 5.62
N GLY A 161 -17.05 -14.97 5.69
CA GLY A 161 -16.40 -16.13 5.08
C GLY A 161 -16.17 -16.01 3.58
N GLU A 162 -15.89 -17.18 2.97
CA GLU A 162 -15.43 -17.27 1.58
C GLU A 162 -16.51 -16.86 0.57
N ASP A 163 -17.79 -17.22 0.82
CA ASP A 163 -18.89 -16.87 -0.09
C ASP A 163 -19.05 -15.34 -0.24
N ALA A 164 -18.85 -14.59 0.83
CA ALA A 164 -18.91 -13.13 0.79
C ALA A 164 -17.68 -12.51 0.13
N LEU A 165 -16.52 -13.14 0.30
CA LEU A 165 -15.30 -12.72 -0.40
C LEU A 165 -15.46 -12.90 -1.92
N GLU A 166 -16.04 -14.00 -2.38
CA GLU A 166 -16.29 -14.27 -3.81
C GLU A 166 -17.21 -13.22 -4.44
N ALA A 167 -18.14 -12.64 -3.68
CA ALA A 167 -18.97 -11.53 -4.16
C ALA A 167 -18.18 -10.26 -4.53
N LEU A 168 -16.98 -10.09 -3.99
CA LEU A 168 -16.04 -9.01 -4.34
C LEU A 168 -15.22 -9.31 -5.59
N GLN A 169 -15.40 -10.48 -6.20
CA GLN A 169 -14.66 -10.93 -7.39
C GLN A 169 -13.13 -10.83 -7.24
N PRO A 170 -12.55 -11.40 -6.19
CA PRO A 170 -11.12 -11.36 -5.97
C PRO A 170 -10.40 -12.09 -7.11
N THR A 171 -9.20 -11.64 -7.44
CA THR A 171 -8.31 -12.42 -8.29
C THR A 171 -7.90 -13.72 -7.57
N GLU A 172 -7.52 -14.76 -8.32
CA GLU A 172 -7.05 -16.03 -7.75
C GLU A 172 -5.87 -15.81 -6.77
N LYS A 173 -5.00 -14.87 -7.10
CA LYS A 173 -3.89 -14.47 -6.22
C LYS A 173 -4.38 -13.83 -4.91
N GLU A 174 -5.33 -12.91 -4.98
CA GLU A 174 -5.90 -12.28 -3.77
C GLU A 174 -6.62 -13.31 -2.91
N ARG A 175 -7.41 -14.19 -3.53
CA ARG A 175 -8.08 -15.28 -2.82
C ARG A 175 -7.07 -16.15 -2.06
N SER A 176 -5.98 -16.57 -2.70
CA SER A 176 -4.94 -17.39 -2.05
C SER A 176 -4.19 -16.66 -0.91
N LEU A 177 -4.20 -15.34 -0.88
CA LEU A 177 -3.61 -14.54 0.20
C LEU A 177 -4.59 -14.33 1.38
N ILE A 178 -5.88 -14.56 1.19
CA ILE A 178 -6.91 -14.28 2.18
C ILE A 178 -7.44 -15.56 2.82
N VAL A 179 -7.81 -16.53 2.00
CA VAL A 179 -8.40 -17.79 2.47
C VAL A 179 -7.37 -18.60 3.25
N ASP A 180 -7.75 -19.09 4.41
CA ASP A 180 -6.91 -19.87 5.34
C ASP A 180 -5.60 -19.17 5.76
N ASN A 181 -5.55 -17.83 5.66
CA ASN A 181 -4.39 -17.08 6.10
C ASN A 181 -4.30 -17.05 7.63
N ALA A 182 -3.35 -17.78 8.18
CA ALA A 182 -3.19 -17.94 9.62
C ALA A 182 -3.00 -16.62 10.38
N LYS A 183 -2.31 -15.63 9.77
CA LYS A 183 -2.14 -14.31 10.39
C LYS A 183 -3.46 -13.52 10.43
N LEU A 184 -4.27 -13.63 9.36
CA LEU A 184 -5.58 -12.99 9.31
C LEU A 184 -6.53 -13.62 10.32
N LEU A 185 -6.55 -14.95 10.43
CA LEU A 185 -7.35 -15.66 11.41
C LEU A 185 -6.97 -15.28 12.84
N LEU A 186 -5.67 -15.12 13.13
CA LEU A 186 -5.19 -14.65 14.43
C LEU A 186 -5.72 -13.25 14.77
N ILE A 187 -5.84 -12.35 13.80
CA ILE A 187 -6.48 -11.03 14.00
C ILE A 187 -7.98 -11.19 14.27
N GLY A 188 -8.66 -12.06 13.53
CA GLY A 188 -10.07 -12.35 13.76
C GLY A 188 -10.34 -12.86 15.18
N GLU A 189 -9.57 -13.86 15.65
CA GLU A 189 -9.64 -14.37 17.01
C GLU A 189 -9.40 -13.28 18.07
N PHE A 190 -8.43 -12.39 17.81
CA PHE A 190 -8.17 -11.25 18.69
C PHE A 190 -9.37 -10.29 18.73
N MET A 191 -9.93 -9.95 17.59
CA MET A 191 -11.08 -9.05 17.51
C MET A 191 -12.30 -9.62 18.25
N ASP A 192 -12.56 -10.91 18.07
CA ASP A 192 -13.67 -11.61 18.75
C ASP A 192 -13.45 -11.66 20.27
N ALA A 193 -12.23 -11.99 20.71
CA ALA A 193 -11.90 -12.09 22.14
C ALA A 193 -12.05 -10.77 22.88
N TYR A 194 -11.76 -9.64 22.23
CA TYR A 194 -11.84 -8.31 22.83
C TYR A 194 -13.11 -7.53 22.44
N GLY A 195 -14.04 -8.14 21.70
CA GLY A 195 -15.32 -7.54 21.34
C GLY A 195 -15.18 -6.29 20.49
N TYR A 196 -14.39 -6.38 19.41
CA TYR A 196 -14.28 -5.30 18.44
C TYR A 196 -15.53 -5.22 17.56
N GLU A 197 -16.06 -4.03 17.38
CA GLU A 197 -17.22 -3.77 16.54
C GLU A 197 -16.83 -2.89 15.35
N LYS A 198 -17.46 -3.11 14.21
CA LYS A 198 -17.26 -2.31 13.02
C LYS A 198 -17.84 -0.91 13.21
N THR A 199 -17.00 0.12 13.10
CA THR A 199 -17.38 1.51 13.32
C THR A 199 -17.28 2.37 12.06
N PHE A 200 -16.51 1.93 11.06
CA PHE A 200 -16.40 2.59 9.77
C PHE A 200 -16.18 1.56 8.65
N GLU A 201 -16.78 1.82 7.50
CA GLU A 201 -16.54 1.07 6.27
C GLU A 201 -16.67 2.00 5.07
N ASN A 202 -15.76 1.86 4.11
CA ASN A 202 -15.91 2.40 2.75
C ASN A 202 -15.59 1.32 1.71
N GLU A 203 -15.37 1.71 0.47
CA GLU A 203 -15.08 0.74 -0.60
C GLU A 203 -13.76 0.00 -0.42
N LYS A 204 -12.81 0.56 0.33
CA LYS A 204 -11.45 0.02 0.46
C LYS A 204 -11.07 -0.41 1.87
N PHE A 205 -11.59 0.24 2.89
CA PHE A 205 -11.15 0.11 4.28
C PHE A 205 -12.31 -0.16 5.24
N VAL A 206 -12.01 -0.90 6.30
CA VAL A 206 -12.90 -1.13 7.43
C VAL A 206 -12.14 -0.85 8.72
N ILE A 207 -12.77 -0.11 9.66
CA ILE A 207 -12.24 0.15 11.01
C ILE A 207 -13.13 -0.54 12.02
N PHE A 208 -12.48 -1.14 13.02
CA PHE A 208 -13.09 -1.74 14.20
C PHE A 208 -12.50 -1.10 15.46
N GLU A 209 -13.39 -0.81 16.44
CA GLU A 209 -13.02 -0.25 17.76
C GLU A 209 -13.57 -1.08 18.93
#